data_88ea54b800fcb0abc3d0740abb8bae59
#
_entry.id   88ea54b800fcb0abc3d0740abb8bae59
#
_cell.length_a   1.000
_cell.length_b   1.000
_cell.length_c   1.000
_cell.angle_alpha   90.00
_cell.angle_beta   90.00
_cell.angle_gamma   90.00
#
_symmetry.space_group_name_H-M   'P 1'
#
loop_
_entity.id
_entity.type
_entity.pdbx_description
1 polymer ?
#
loop_
_entity_poly.entity_id
_entity_poly.type
_entity_poly.pdbx_seq_one_letter_code
_entity_poly.pdbx_strand_id
1 'polypeptide(L)'
;MSEKIKKQCIVLLSGGLDSATILNIALENYDVTALIFDYGQRHKFEISAAKKIAEIVDIPIKLITIDLGQFGKSALTDNIEVPKNQDIGKEIPITYVPVRNTIFLSYALAYAEVNNIFDIFIGVNALDYSGYPDCRPEFIEAFEKMANEGTKFAQGNEKINIHTPLINLTKAQIILKGTKLNVDYKLTHSCYDPSIDGLSCGECDACILRKDGFATAGIIDPTNYI
;
A
#
# COMPACT_ATOMS: atom_id res chain seq x y z
N MET A 1 -31.56 -4.94 -17.02
CA MET A 1 -30.14 -4.75 -17.35
C MET A 1 -29.40 -5.83 -16.58
N SER A 2 -28.73 -6.80 -17.24
CA SER A 2 -27.95 -7.81 -16.55
C SER A 2 -26.76 -7.11 -15.88
N GLU A 3 -26.66 -7.14 -14.56
CA GLU A 3 -25.46 -6.74 -13.85
C GLU A 3 -24.29 -7.55 -14.42
N LYS A 4 -23.32 -6.86 -14.95
CA LYS A 4 -22.11 -7.47 -15.46
C LYS A 4 -21.33 -7.97 -14.23
N ILE A 5 -21.22 -9.29 -14.08
CA ILE A 5 -20.45 -9.90 -12.99
C ILE A 5 -19.02 -9.33 -13.07
N LYS A 6 -18.61 -8.59 -12.04
CA LYS A 6 -17.24 -8.07 -11.96
C LYS A 6 -16.26 -9.21 -11.69
N LYS A 7 -15.04 -9.09 -12.22
CA LYS A 7 -13.94 -9.99 -11.84
C LYS A 7 -13.52 -9.75 -10.40
N GLN A 8 -13.10 -10.80 -9.70
CA GLN A 8 -12.52 -10.65 -8.37
C GLN A 8 -11.09 -10.15 -8.44
N CYS A 9 -10.68 -9.33 -7.47
CA CYS A 9 -9.29 -8.96 -7.29
C CYS A 9 -8.91 -8.87 -5.80
N ILE A 10 -7.62 -8.84 -5.56
CA ILE A 10 -7.02 -8.60 -4.24
C ILE A 10 -6.42 -7.20 -4.25
N VAL A 11 -6.64 -6.44 -3.17
CA VAL A 11 -5.95 -5.17 -2.92
C VAL A 11 -5.13 -5.28 -1.65
N LEU A 12 -3.84 -4.99 -1.71
CA LEU A 12 -3.00 -4.84 -0.52
C LEU A 12 -3.31 -3.48 0.13
N LEU A 13 -4.11 -3.48 1.19
CA LEU A 13 -4.63 -2.28 1.84
C LEU A 13 -3.87 -2.00 3.14
N SER A 14 -2.93 -1.04 3.10
CA SER A 14 -2.17 -0.63 4.29
C SER A 14 -2.90 0.41 5.15
N GLY A 15 -3.89 1.12 4.61
CA GLY A 15 -4.55 2.25 5.27
C GLY A 15 -3.88 3.60 5.00
N GLY A 16 -2.76 3.62 4.28
CA GLY A 16 -2.12 4.84 3.79
C GLY A 16 -2.77 5.40 2.53
N LEU A 17 -2.37 6.62 2.16
CA LEU A 17 -2.89 7.39 1.02
C LEU A 17 -2.89 6.60 -0.29
N ASP A 18 -1.76 5.95 -0.63
CA ASP A 18 -1.59 5.24 -1.89
C ASP A 18 -2.49 4.01 -1.96
N SER A 19 -2.54 3.21 -0.89
CA SER A 19 -3.37 2.00 -0.86
C SER A 19 -4.87 2.31 -0.88
N ALA A 20 -5.30 3.41 -0.27
CA ALA A 20 -6.69 3.87 -0.36
C ALA A 20 -7.04 4.33 -1.78
N THR A 21 -6.10 4.97 -2.47
CA THR A 21 -6.28 5.36 -3.87
C THR A 21 -6.38 4.14 -4.79
N ILE A 22 -5.52 3.14 -4.60
CA ILE A 22 -5.56 1.87 -5.34
C ILE A 22 -6.87 1.13 -5.12
N LEU A 23 -7.36 1.09 -3.89
CA LEU A 23 -8.64 0.47 -3.59
C LEU A 23 -9.77 1.08 -4.43
N ASN A 24 -9.85 2.41 -4.47
CA ASN A 24 -10.90 3.09 -5.24
C ASN A 24 -10.73 2.88 -6.76
N ILE A 25 -9.50 2.76 -7.26
CA ILE A 25 -9.25 2.38 -8.67
C ILE A 25 -9.77 0.97 -8.95
N ALA A 26 -9.49 0.01 -8.06
CA ALA A 26 -9.93 -1.38 -8.24
C ALA A 26 -11.47 -1.50 -8.19
N LEU A 27 -12.12 -0.78 -7.28
CA LEU A 27 -13.59 -0.79 -7.10
C LEU A 27 -14.37 -0.36 -8.34
N GLU A 28 -13.77 0.42 -9.27
CA GLU A 28 -14.44 0.78 -10.52
C GLU A 28 -14.82 -0.46 -11.35
N ASN A 29 -13.97 -1.50 -11.36
CA ASN A 29 -14.11 -2.62 -12.30
C ASN A 29 -14.08 -4.01 -11.65
N TYR A 30 -13.79 -4.13 -10.36
CA TYR A 30 -13.59 -5.41 -9.68
C TYR A 30 -14.45 -5.55 -8.42
N ASP A 31 -14.73 -6.78 -8.05
CA ASP A 31 -15.15 -7.17 -6.72
C ASP A 31 -13.88 -7.39 -5.88
N VAL A 32 -13.68 -6.53 -4.88
CA VAL A 32 -12.43 -6.42 -4.15
C VAL A 32 -12.44 -7.22 -2.86
N THR A 33 -11.37 -7.96 -2.59
CA THR A 33 -11.01 -8.44 -1.24
C THR A 33 -9.73 -7.72 -0.79
N ALA A 34 -9.77 -7.06 0.37
CA ALA A 34 -8.60 -6.38 0.91
C ALA A 34 -7.75 -7.31 1.79
N LEU A 35 -6.45 -7.37 1.53
CA LEU A 35 -5.47 -7.98 2.44
C LEU A 35 -4.81 -6.87 3.26
N ILE A 36 -4.91 -7.00 4.59
CA ILE A 36 -4.31 -6.08 5.57
C ILE A 36 -3.24 -6.86 6.32
N PHE A 37 -2.05 -6.27 6.48
CA PHE A 37 -0.92 -6.91 7.13
C PHE A 37 -0.62 -6.27 8.48
N ASP A 38 -0.63 -7.09 9.54
CA ASP A 38 -0.02 -6.81 10.82
C ASP A 38 1.35 -7.49 10.81
N TYR A 39 2.43 -6.70 10.57
CA TYR A 39 3.78 -7.26 10.37
C TYR A 39 4.76 -6.90 11.50
N GLY A 40 4.24 -6.51 12.65
CA GLY A 40 5.05 -6.08 13.79
C GLY A 40 5.45 -4.59 13.70
N GLN A 41 4.71 -3.77 12.94
CA GLN A 41 4.94 -2.33 12.90
C GLN A 41 4.71 -1.66 14.25
N ARG A 42 5.47 -0.60 14.53
CA ARG A 42 5.52 0.14 15.81
C ARG A 42 4.15 0.61 16.31
N HIS A 43 3.24 0.94 15.40
CA HIS A 43 1.89 1.38 15.74
C HIS A 43 0.84 0.73 14.84
N LYS A 44 -0.39 0.69 15.31
CA LYS A 44 -1.49 0.01 14.62
C LYS A 44 -2.51 0.95 13.97
N PHE A 45 -2.19 2.25 13.91
CA PHE A 45 -3.12 3.24 13.33
C PHE A 45 -3.38 2.98 11.85
N GLU A 46 -2.37 2.52 11.09
CA GLU A 46 -2.54 2.12 9.69
C GLU A 46 -3.54 0.98 9.55
N ILE A 47 -3.43 -0.06 10.40
CA ILE A 47 -4.35 -1.21 10.39
C ILE A 47 -5.78 -0.76 10.71
N SER A 48 -5.93 0.13 11.69
CA SER A 48 -7.24 0.69 12.06
C SER A 48 -7.84 1.52 10.93
N ALA A 49 -7.02 2.34 10.25
CA ALA A 49 -7.41 3.09 9.07
C ALA A 49 -7.85 2.16 7.92
N ALA A 50 -7.05 1.13 7.62
CA ALA A 50 -7.38 0.15 6.58
C ALA A 50 -8.72 -0.55 6.83
N LYS A 51 -8.96 -1.01 8.06
CA LYS A 51 -10.23 -1.65 8.45
C LYS A 51 -11.41 -0.70 8.28
N LYS A 52 -11.27 0.56 8.74
CA LYS A 52 -12.33 1.57 8.62
C LYS A 52 -12.64 1.92 7.18
N ILE A 53 -11.61 2.07 6.33
CA ILE A 53 -11.78 2.30 4.90
C ILE A 53 -12.55 1.14 4.26
N ALA A 54 -12.15 -0.10 4.52
CA ALA A 54 -12.80 -1.29 3.98
C ALA A 54 -14.27 -1.42 4.43
N GLU A 55 -14.55 -1.10 5.71
CA GLU A 55 -15.92 -1.09 6.26
C GLU A 55 -16.82 -0.07 5.54
N ILE A 56 -16.32 1.16 5.30
CA ILE A 56 -17.09 2.22 4.65
C ILE A 56 -17.46 1.88 3.20
N VAL A 57 -16.57 1.19 2.48
CA VAL A 57 -16.83 0.77 1.09
C VAL A 57 -17.42 -0.64 1.01
N ASP A 58 -17.75 -1.26 2.13
CA ASP A 58 -18.42 -2.56 2.29
C ASP A 58 -17.71 -3.70 1.51
N ILE A 59 -16.40 -3.88 1.75
CA ILE A 59 -15.63 -4.96 1.16
C ILE A 59 -15.10 -5.95 2.20
N PRO A 60 -14.96 -7.24 1.85
CA PRO A 60 -14.36 -8.24 2.71
C PRO A 60 -12.88 -7.94 2.98
N ILE A 61 -12.44 -8.19 4.20
CA ILE A 61 -11.05 -8.07 4.62
C ILE A 61 -10.47 -9.41 5.06
N LYS A 62 -9.18 -9.61 4.82
CA LYS A 62 -8.36 -10.66 5.41
C LYS A 62 -7.20 -10.01 6.14
N LEU A 63 -7.18 -10.11 7.47
CA LEU A 63 -6.04 -9.68 8.28
C LEU A 63 -5.02 -10.82 8.33
N ILE A 64 -3.79 -10.54 7.95
CA ILE A 64 -2.65 -11.47 7.96
C ILE A 64 -1.67 -10.96 9.00
N THR A 65 -1.35 -11.81 9.98
CA THR A 65 -0.37 -11.49 11.03
C THR A 65 0.93 -12.23 10.74
N ILE A 66 2.02 -11.47 10.64
CA ILE A 66 3.40 -11.94 10.48
C ILE A 66 4.29 -11.10 11.39
N ASP A 67 5.48 -11.58 11.71
CA ASP A 67 6.42 -10.82 12.53
C ASP A 67 7.72 -10.57 11.74
N LEU A 68 7.82 -9.40 11.11
CA LEU A 68 9.04 -8.94 10.44
C LEU A 68 9.99 -8.23 11.42
N GLY A 69 9.52 -7.89 12.63
CA GLY A 69 10.34 -7.30 13.69
C GLY A 69 11.45 -8.23 14.16
N GLN A 70 11.24 -9.55 14.07
CA GLN A 70 12.26 -10.55 14.40
C GLN A 70 13.55 -10.43 13.57
N PHE A 71 13.51 -9.77 12.41
CA PHE A 71 14.70 -9.53 11.57
C PHE A 71 15.42 -8.22 11.94
N GLY A 72 14.71 -7.29 12.58
CA GLY A 72 15.24 -6.00 13.05
C GLY A 72 15.70 -5.04 11.95
N LYS A 73 16.48 -4.04 12.36
CA LYS A 73 17.20 -3.08 11.52
C LYS A 73 16.32 -2.14 10.67
N SER A 74 15.03 -2.02 10.95
CA SER A 74 14.17 -0.99 10.36
C SER A 74 13.53 -0.14 11.44
N ALA A 75 13.50 1.19 11.26
CA ALA A 75 12.83 2.09 12.17
C ALA A 75 11.31 1.89 12.24
N LEU A 76 10.73 1.10 11.34
CA LEU A 76 9.31 0.74 11.36
C LEU A 76 8.98 -0.51 12.18
N THR A 77 9.97 -1.37 12.45
CA THR A 77 9.76 -2.65 13.14
C THR A 77 10.69 -2.88 14.33
N ASP A 78 11.62 -1.97 14.59
CA ASP A 78 12.61 -2.05 15.66
C ASP A 78 12.60 -0.78 16.51
N ASN A 79 13.28 -0.79 17.65
CA ASN A 79 13.45 0.38 18.52
C ASN A 79 14.54 1.33 18.00
N ILE A 80 14.34 1.83 16.78
CA ILE A 80 15.20 2.80 16.11
C ILE A 80 14.37 4.07 15.89
N GLU A 81 14.94 5.25 16.15
CA GLU A 81 14.26 6.51 15.91
C GLU A 81 13.91 6.68 14.42
N VAL A 82 12.70 7.14 14.16
CA VAL A 82 12.27 7.52 12.81
C VAL A 82 12.89 8.89 12.49
N PRO A 83 13.66 9.02 11.41
CA PRO A 83 14.24 10.30 11.01
C PRO A 83 13.16 11.36 10.76
N LYS A 84 13.45 12.60 11.15
CA LYS A 84 12.57 13.76 10.99
C LYS A 84 13.28 14.89 10.28
N ASN A 85 12.55 15.61 9.41
CA ASN A 85 13.04 16.80 8.70
C ASN A 85 14.39 16.56 7.98
N GLN A 86 14.58 15.36 7.42
CA GLN A 86 15.76 15.03 6.62
C GLN A 86 15.45 15.13 5.13
N ASP A 87 16.50 15.38 4.33
CA ASP A 87 16.38 15.29 2.88
C ASP A 87 16.11 13.85 2.46
N ILE A 88 15.05 13.64 1.67
CA ILE A 88 14.70 12.34 1.12
C ILE A 88 15.74 11.99 0.04
N GLY A 89 16.71 11.19 0.43
CA GLY A 89 17.85 10.80 -0.42
C GLY A 89 17.50 9.68 -1.40
N LYS A 90 18.50 9.30 -2.21
CA LYS A 90 18.42 8.14 -3.13
C LYS A 90 18.87 6.83 -2.48
N GLU A 91 19.42 6.89 -1.28
CA GLU A 91 19.87 5.71 -0.54
C GLU A 91 18.69 4.98 0.08
N ILE A 92 18.90 3.71 0.43
CA ILE A 92 17.88 2.92 1.13
C ILE A 92 17.70 3.51 2.54
N PRO A 93 16.52 4.08 2.87
CA PRO A 93 16.32 4.73 4.16
C PRO A 93 16.19 3.68 5.28
N ILE A 94 16.48 4.11 6.53
CA ILE A 94 16.36 3.25 7.72
C ILE A 94 14.91 2.78 7.99
N THR A 95 13.93 3.41 7.35
CA THR A 95 12.50 3.02 7.38
C THR A 95 12.17 1.89 6.41
N TYR A 96 13.10 1.48 5.56
CA TYR A 96 12.92 0.30 4.72
C TYR A 96 12.83 -0.96 5.57
N VAL A 97 11.74 -1.71 5.43
CA VAL A 97 11.60 -3.06 6.00
C VAL A 97 12.04 -4.06 4.94
N PRO A 98 13.15 -4.79 5.18
CA PRO A 98 13.73 -5.66 4.15
C PRO A 98 12.72 -6.64 3.56
N VAL A 99 12.64 -6.67 2.22
CA VAL A 99 11.80 -7.57 1.40
C VAL A 99 10.31 -7.56 1.76
N ARG A 100 9.81 -6.51 2.40
CA ARG A 100 8.43 -6.44 2.88
C ARG A 100 7.41 -6.67 1.76
N ASN A 101 7.57 -5.99 0.61
CA ASN A 101 6.63 -6.14 -0.50
C ASN A 101 6.72 -7.53 -1.15
N THR A 102 7.90 -8.17 -1.17
CA THR A 102 8.06 -9.57 -1.61
C THR A 102 7.22 -10.50 -0.74
N ILE A 103 7.31 -10.34 0.59
CA ILE A 103 6.56 -11.17 1.56
C ILE A 103 5.06 -10.93 1.39
N PHE A 104 4.62 -9.67 1.33
CA PHE A 104 3.20 -9.34 1.16
C PHE A 104 2.62 -9.87 -0.14
N LEU A 105 3.34 -9.71 -1.25
CA LEU A 105 2.94 -10.26 -2.55
C LEU A 105 2.92 -11.79 -2.53
N SER A 106 3.83 -12.46 -1.79
CA SER A 106 3.82 -13.92 -1.66
C SER A 106 2.58 -14.42 -0.91
N TYR A 107 2.16 -13.75 0.16
CA TYR A 107 0.91 -14.04 0.84
C TYR A 107 -0.32 -13.77 -0.04
N ALA A 108 -0.32 -12.65 -0.77
CA ALA A 108 -1.37 -12.33 -1.71
C ALA A 108 -1.48 -13.37 -2.83
N LEU A 109 -0.34 -13.83 -3.35
CA LEU A 109 -0.26 -14.87 -4.36
C LEU A 109 -0.82 -16.21 -3.85
N ALA A 110 -0.47 -16.61 -2.62
CA ALA A 110 -1.02 -17.81 -2.01
C ALA A 110 -2.55 -17.71 -1.82
N TYR A 111 -3.05 -16.55 -1.39
CA TYR A 111 -4.49 -16.31 -1.26
C TYR A 111 -5.17 -16.32 -2.64
N ALA A 112 -4.57 -15.71 -3.65
CA ALA A 112 -5.04 -15.69 -5.03
C ALA A 112 -5.16 -17.10 -5.61
N GLU A 113 -4.14 -17.93 -5.39
CA GLU A 113 -4.09 -19.30 -5.88
C GLU A 113 -5.20 -20.18 -5.27
N VAL A 114 -5.45 -20.05 -3.96
CA VAL A 114 -6.51 -20.80 -3.26
C VAL A 114 -7.90 -20.38 -3.75
N ASN A 115 -8.11 -19.10 -4.04
CA ASN A 115 -9.42 -18.53 -4.37
C ASN A 115 -9.65 -18.36 -5.89
N ASN A 116 -8.70 -18.77 -6.74
CA ASN A 116 -8.74 -18.57 -8.19
C ASN A 116 -8.92 -17.09 -8.59
N ILE A 117 -8.22 -16.18 -7.91
CA ILE A 117 -8.18 -14.75 -8.23
C ILE A 117 -6.92 -14.50 -9.05
N PHE A 118 -7.03 -13.72 -10.12
CA PHE A 118 -5.95 -13.51 -11.09
C PHE A 118 -5.39 -12.09 -11.07
N ASP A 119 -6.01 -11.18 -10.32
CA ASP A 119 -5.67 -9.76 -10.30
C ASP A 119 -5.31 -9.31 -8.88
N ILE A 120 -4.07 -8.83 -8.67
CA ILE A 120 -3.56 -8.32 -7.40
C ILE A 120 -3.15 -6.86 -7.60
N PHE A 121 -3.63 -5.97 -6.74
CA PHE A 121 -3.29 -4.55 -6.74
C PHE A 121 -2.39 -4.20 -5.56
N ILE A 122 -1.29 -3.48 -5.83
CA ILE A 122 -0.36 -2.98 -4.81
C ILE A 122 -0.01 -1.51 -5.05
N GLY A 123 0.01 -0.72 -3.96
CA GLY A 123 0.23 0.73 -3.96
C GLY A 123 1.71 1.13 -3.93
N VAL A 124 2.56 0.47 -4.71
CA VAL A 124 3.96 0.88 -4.85
C VAL A 124 4.10 2.11 -5.73
N ASN A 125 5.07 2.95 -5.38
CA ASN A 125 5.43 4.14 -6.13
C ASN A 125 6.95 4.23 -6.25
N ALA A 126 7.47 4.36 -7.47
CA ALA A 126 8.91 4.42 -7.75
C ALA A 126 9.49 5.83 -7.66
N LEU A 127 8.64 6.87 -7.73
CA LEU A 127 9.09 8.27 -7.74
C LEU A 127 9.29 8.83 -6.33
N ASP A 128 8.38 8.51 -5.39
CA ASP A 128 8.42 9.04 -4.03
C ASP A 128 9.51 8.37 -3.17
N TYR A 129 9.70 7.06 -3.39
CA TYR A 129 10.64 6.23 -2.63
C TYR A 129 11.61 5.50 -3.56
N SER A 130 12.38 6.26 -4.32
CA SER A 130 13.37 5.69 -5.26
C SER A 130 14.42 4.78 -4.60
N GLY A 131 14.58 4.90 -3.25
CA GLY A 131 15.43 4.05 -2.45
C GLY A 131 14.86 2.66 -2.11
N TYR A 132 13.57 2.40 -2.30
CA TYR A 132 13.00 1.08 -1.99
C TYR A 132 13.10 0.13 -3.18
N PRO A 133 13.97 -0.92 -3.10
CA PRO A 133 14.20 -1.82 -4.23
C PRO A 133 12.95 -2.57 -4.67
N ASP A 134 12.07 -2.88 -3.72
CA ASP A 134 10.83 -3.64 -3.89
C ASP A 134 9.61 -2.77 -4.26
N CYS A 135 9.84 -1.52 -4.68
CA CYS A 135 8.85 -0.63 -5.29
C CYS A 135 9.11 -0.31 -6.76
N ARG A 136 10.14 -0.90 -7.36
CA ARG A 136 10.57 -0.62 -8.74
C ARG A 136 9.79 -1.45 -9.76
N PRO A 137 9.57 -0.95 -10.99
CA PRO A 137 8.92 -1.70 -12.06
C PRO A 137 9.56 -3.06 -12.32
N GLU A 138 10.90 -3.11 -12.35
CA GLU A 138 11.67 -4.34 -12.63
C GLU A 138 11.44 -5.42 -11.57
N PHE A 139 11.23 -5.02 -10.31
CA PHE A 139 10.88 -5.96 -9.24
C PHE A 139 9.48 -6.55 -9.47
N ILE A 140 8.51 -5.70 -9.81
CA ILE A 140 7.12 -6.12 -10.05
C ILE A 140 7.06 -7.11 -11.23
N GLU A 141 7.71 -6.77 -12.33
CA GLU A 141 7.79 -7.64 -13.53
C GLU A 141 8.44 -9.00 -13.20
N ALA A 142 9.55 -8.98 -12.46
CA ALA A 142 10.23 -10.22 -12.06
C ALA A 142 9.36 -11.07 -11.11
N PHE A 143 8.64 -10.44 -10.17
CA PHE A 143 7.74 -11.15 -9.26
C PHE A 143 6.55 -11.74 -10.02
N GLU A 144 5.91 -10.99 -10.92
CA GLU A 144 4.80 -11.47 -11.75
C GLU A 144 5.22 -12.65 -12.63
N LYS A 145 6.40 -12.57 -13.23
CA LYS A 145 6.96 -13.69 -14.00
C LYS A 145 7.15 -14.93 -13.11
N MET A 146 7.79 -14.79 -11.95
CA MET A 146 7.98 -15.88 -10.98
C MET A 146 6.64 -16.49 -10.56
N ALA A 147 5.63 -15.65 -10.25
CA ALA A 147 4.30 -16.08 -9.87
C ALA A 147 3.63 -16.93 -10.95
N ASN A 148 3.77 -16.54 -12.22
CA ASN A 148 3.20 -17.25 -13.35
C ASN A 148 3.96 -18.52 -13.73
N GLU A 149 5.18 -18.72 -13.25
CA GLU A 149 5.98 -19.94 -13.48
C GLU A 149 5.93 -20.89 -12.26
N GLY A 150 5.84 -20.34 -11.05
CA GLY A 150 6.01 -21.07 -9.79
C GLY A 150 4.71 -21.52 -9.10
N THR A 151 3.54 -21.27 -9.67
CA THR A 151 2.23 -21.60 -9.09
C THR A 151 1.38 -22.44 -10.04
N LYS A 152 0.19 -22.86 -9.60
CA LYS A 152 -0.76 -23.58 -10.48
C LYS A 152 -1.19 -22.77 -11.71
N PHE A 153 -1.07 -21.45 -11.68
CA PHE A 153 -1.33 -20.57 -12.81
C PHE A 153 -0.40 -20.82 -14.01
N ALA A 154 0.78 -21.44 -13.79
CA ALA A 154 1.68 -21.85 -14.85
C ALA A 154 1.03 -22.81 -15.86
N GLN A 155 0.12 -23.68 -15.38
CA GLN A 155 -0.54 -24.72 -16.19
C GLN A 155 -1.88 -24.27 -16.76
N GLY A 156 -2.41 -23.12 -16.30
CA GLY A 156 -3.71 -22.58 -16.72
C GLY A 156 -3.61 -21.65 -17.94
N ASN A 157 -4.78 -21.35 -18.52
CA ASN A 157 -4.91 -20.34 -19.58
C ASN A 157 -4.94 -18.90 -19.04
N GLU A 158 -5.33 -18.72 -17.79
CA GLU A 158 -5.34 -17.43 -17.09
C GLU A 158 -4.04 -17.24 -16.31
N LYS A 159 -3.53 -16.03 -16.30
CA LYS A 159 -2.29 -15.65 -15.65
C LYS A 159 -2.58 -14.66 -14.52
N ILE A 160 -1.73 -14.70 -13.50
CA ILE A 160 -1.72 -13.67 -12.46
C ILE A 160 -1.24 -12.34 -13.05
N ASN A 161 -1.91 -11.26 -12.69
CA ASN A 161 -1.54 -9.90 -13.06
C ASN A 161 -1.30 -9.07 -11.79
N ILE A 162 -0.18 -8.38 -11.70
CA ILE A 162 0.13 -7.48 -10.60
C ILE A 162 -0.04 -6.04 -11.05
N HIS A 163 -1.10 -5.39 -10.59
CA HIS A 163 -1.47 -4.05 -10.96
C HIS A 163 -0.79 -3.01 -10.07
N THR A 164 -0.06 -2.09 -10.67
CA THR A 164 0.65 -1.00 -9.99
C THR A 164 0.30 0.36 -10.61
N PRO A 165 -0.99 0.78 -10.62
CA PRO A 165 -1.44 1.95 -11.38
C PRO A 165 -0.89 3.29 -10.88
N LEU A 166 -0.14 3.31 -9.77
CA LEU A 166 0.49 4.51 -9.21
C LEU A 166 2.00 4.56 -9.43
N ILE A 167 2.62 3.52 -9.99
CA ILE A 167 4.08 3.31 -9.95
C ILE A 167 4.88 4.48 -10.55
N ASN A 168 4.35 5.14 -11.58
CA ASN A 168 4.98 6.25 -12.29
C ASN A 168 4.29 7.60 -12.03
N LEU A 169 3.46 7.73 -10.99
CA LEU A 169 2.76 8.97 -10.66
C LEU A 169 3.47 9.71 -9.53
N THR A 170 3.52 11.04 -9.62
CA THR A 170 3.93 11.86 -8.47
C THR A 170 2.86 11.83 -7.37
N LYS A 171 3.24 12.15 -6.13
CA LYS A 171 2.27 12.21 -5.01
C LYS A 171 1.09 13.14 -5.32
N ALA A 172 1.34 14.27 -5.94
CA ALA A 172 0.28 15.19 -6.36
C ALA A 172 -0.67 14.55 -7.39
N GLN A 173 -0.15 13.82 -8.36
CA GLN A 173 -0.97 13.10 -9.35
C GLN A 173 -1.82 11.99 -8.72
N ILE A 174 -1.27 11.29 -7.73
CA ILE A 174 -1.98 10.27 -6.95
C ILE A 174 -3.14 10.90 -6.20
N ILE A 175 -2.90 12.04 -5.51
CA ILE A 175 -3.92 12.78 -4.75
C ILE A 175 -5.02 13.28 -5.69
N LEU A 176 -4.66 13.90 -6.82
CA LEU A 176 -5.63 14.36 -7.82
C LEU A 176 -6.48 13.21 -8.37
N LYS A 177 -5.86 12.05 -8.63
CA LYS A 177 -6.57 10.84 -9.10
C LYS A 177 -7.53 10.32 -8.04
N GLY A 178 -7.09 10.19 -6.80
CA GLY A 178 -7.94 9.70 -5.71
C GLY A 178 -9.08 10.67 -5.38
N THR A 179 -8.83 11.98 -5.42
CA THR A 179 -9.90 12.99 -5.25
C THR A 179 -11.00 12.86 -6.31
N LYS A 180 -10.63 12.59 -7.58
CA LYS A 180 -11.61 12.32 -8.65
C LYS A 180 -12.41 11.04 -8.41
N LEU A 181 -11.83 10.08 -7.69
CA LEU A 181 -12.46 8.80 -7.30
C LEU A 181 -13.17 8.89 -5.94
N ASN A 182 -13.30 10.10 -5.37
CA ASN A 182 -13.92 10.36 -4.06
C ASN A 182 -13.24 9.64 -2.89
N VAL A 183 -11.91 9.44 -2.95
CA VAL A 183 -11.15 8.91 -1.82
C VAL A 183 -11.23 9.89 -0.65
N ASP A 184 -11.73 9.44 0.50
CA ASP A 184 -11.69 10.23 1.73
C ASP A 184 -10.31 10.09 2.40
N TYR A 185 -9.40 10.98 2.05
CA TYR A 185 -8.05 10.99 2.60
C TYR A 185 -7.99 11.30 4.11
N LYS A 186 -9.07 11.79 4.72
CA LYS A 186 -9.16 11.97 6.17
C LYS A 186 -9.10 10.65 6.93
N LEU A 187 -9.51 9.56 6.29
CA LEU A 187 -9.49 8.21 6.87
C LEU A 187 -8.11 7.56 6.79
N THR A 188 -7.20 8.10 5.99
CA THR A 188 -5.89 7.50 5.75
C THR A 188 -4.86 7.90 6.79
N HIS A 189 -3.97 6.96 7.14
CA HIS A 189 -2.86 7.19 8.04
C HIS A 189 -1.54 6.80 7.37
N SER A 190 -0.62 7.76 7.24
CA SER A 190 0.68 7.55 6.55
C SER A 190 1.89 7.79 7.47
N CYS A 191 1.68 8.37 8.64
CA CYS A 191 2.76 8.76 9.55
C CYS A 191 3.50 7.54 10.11
N TYR A 192 4.84 7.61 10.10
CA TYR A 192 5.71 6.56 10.65
C TYR A 192 5.92 6.69 12.17
N ASP A 193 5.70 7.88 12.73
CA ASP A 193 5.92 8.18 14.15
C ASP A 193 4.80 9.08 14.69
N PRO A 194 3.56 8.57 14.77
CA PRO A 194 2.42 9.33 15.27
C PRO A 194 2.49 9.51 16.79
N SER A 195 1.74 10.49 17.31
CA SER A 195 1.51 10.61 18.75
C SER A 195 0.75 9.39 19.32
N ILE A 196 0.69 9.30 20.62
CA ILE A 196 -0.08 8.24 21.31
C ILE A 196 -1.57 8.27 20.93
N ASP A 197 -2.09 9.45 20.60
CA ASP A 197 -3.49 9.67 20.20
C ASP A 197 -3.68 9.51 18.68
N GLY A 198 -2.63 9.17 17.93
CA GLY A 198 -2.67 8.93 16.48
C GLY A 198 -2.56 10.19 15.61
N LEU A 199 -2.19 11.35 16.18
CA LEU A 199 -1.88 12.53 15.36
C LEU A 199 -0.60 12.31 14.57
N SER A 200 -0.58 12.73 13.32
CA SER A 200 0.61 12.60 12.47
C SER A 200 1.71 13.56 12.91
N CYS A 201 2.97 13.13 12.97
CA CYS A 201 4.08 13.96 13.43
C CYS A 201 4.38 15.16 12.51
N GLY A 202 4.01 15.10 11.25
CA GLY A 202 4.26 16.17 10.27
C GLY A 202 5.71 16.27 9.76
N GLU A 203 6.64 15.46 10.27
CA GLU A 203 8.09 15.63 10.11
C GLU A 203 8.81 14.41 9.53
N CYS A 204 8.23 13.20 9.60
CA CYS A 204 8.81 12.03 8.94
C CYS A 204 8.61 12.06 7.42
N ASP A 205 9.41 11.28 6.67
CA ASP A 205 9.39 11.25 5.21
C ASP A 205 7.97 11.10 4.64
N ALA A 206 7.18 10.18 5.21
CA ALA A 206 5.80 9.97 4.76
C ALA A 206 4.92 11.20 4.97
N CYS A 207 5.09 11.94 6.07
CA CYS A 207 4.36 13.17 6.32
C CYS A 207 4.82 14.30 5.40
N ILE A 208 6.13 14.44 5.16
CA ILE A 208 6.69 15.45 4.25
C ILE A 208 6.17 15.22 2.84
N LEU A 209 6.32 14.00 2.30
CA LEU A 209 5.82 13.65 0.96
C LEU A 209 4.32 13.86 0.82
N ARG A 210 3.54 13.56 1.87
CA ARG A 210 2.11 13.79 1.88
C ARG A 210 1.78 15.27 1.82
N LYS A 211 2.36 16.10 2.69
CA LYS A 211 2.15 17.56 2.72
C LYS A 211 2.50 18.20 1.38
N ASP A 212 3.67 17.87 0.84
CA ASP A 212 4.15 18.40 -0.44
C ASP A 212 3.25 17.96 -1.61
N GLY A 213 2.79 16.72 -1.56
CA GLY A 213 1.85 16.20 -2.54
C GLY A 213 0.52 16.95 -2.56
N PHE A 214 -0.08 17.20 -1.39
CA PHE A 214 -1.31 17.98 -1.26
C PHE A 214 -1.11 19.44 -1.66
N ALA A 215 -0.03 20.07 -1.22
CA ALA A 215 0.30 21.45 -1.59
C ALA A 215 0.49 21.59 -3.12
N THR A 216 1.24 20.67 -3.74
CA THR A 216 1.45 20.63 -5.20
C THR A 216 0.16 20.37 -5.97
N ALA A 217 -0.74 19.54 -5.43
CA ALA A 217 -2.05 19.27 -6.00
C ALA A 217 -3.03 20.44 -5.87
N GLY A 218 -2.74 21.45 -5.04
CA GLY A 218 -3.63 22.56 -4.72
C GLY A 218 -4.85 22.13 -3.90
N ILE A 219 -4.74 21.04 -3.13
CA ILE A 219 -5.81 20.47 -2.30
C ILE A 219 -5.39 20.58 -0.84
N ILE A 220 -6.34 20.89 0.04
CA ILE A 220 -6.08 20.95 1.49
C ILE A 220 -5.91 19.52 2.01
N ASP A 221 -4.80 19.25 2.70
CA ASP A 221 -4.60 17.96 3.38
C ASP A 221 -5.54 17.85 4.60
N PRO A 222 -6.42 16.85 4.64
CA PRO A 222 -7.35 16.69 5.75
C PRO A 222 -6.73 16.02 6.99
N THR A 223 -5.43 15.74 6.98
CA THR A 223 -4.73 15.08 8.09
C THR A 223 -4.55 16.01 9.28
N ASN A 224 -4.79 15.49 10.48
CA ASN A 224 -4.46 16.18 11.73
C ASN A 224 -2.98 15.93 12.07
N TYR A 225 -2.24 17.00 12.18
CA TYR A 225 -0.83 17.01 12.60
C TYR A 225 -0.69 17.48 14.04
N ILE A 226 0.44 17.10 14.72
CA ILE A 226 0.83 17.60 16.03
C ILE A 226 1.09 19.11 15.98
#